data_4443ee6feae50936b98601e7467ccde5
#
_entry.id   4443ee6feae50936b98601e7467ccde5
#
_cell.length_a   1.000
_cell.length_b   1.000
_cell.length_c   1.000
_cell.angle_alpha   90.00
_cell.angle_beta   90.00
_cell.angle_gamma   90.00
#
_symmetry.space_group_name_H-M   'P 1'
#
loop_
_entity.id
_entity.type
_entity.pdbx_description
1 polymer ?
#
loop_
_entity_poly.entity_id
_entity_poly.type
_entity_poly.pdbx_seq_one_letter_code
_entity_poly.pdbx_strand_id
1 'polypeptide(L)'
;MRKIKIAQIGTGHDHAADTIQTLKLLDKAGIYELVGYCIVPEDNGNLLEFSYEGKKKCYTNVKQMNVEEILNYKGLDAVAIETEDRALTKYAIMAAEKGLHIQMDKPGGIDDAEYD
;
A
#
# COMPACT_ATOMS: atom_id res chain seq x y z
N MET A 1 -10.64 16.16 14.92
CA MET A 1 -10.56 15.84 13.49
C MET A 1 -10.40 14.34 13.30
N ARG A 2 -11.14 13.78 12.36
CA ARG A 2 -11.07 12.34 12.11
C ARG A 2 -9.76 11.98 11.39
N LYS A 3 -9.12 10.92 11.85
CA LYS A 3 -7.93 10.42 11.16
C LYS A 3 -8.33 9.78 9.84
N ILE A 4 -7.45 9.87 8.86
CA ILE A 4 -7.62 9.18 7.59
C ILE A 4 -7.15 7.74 7.78
N LYS A 5 -8.05 6.79 7.51
CA LYS A 5 -7.71 5.38 7.59
C LYS A 5 -7.11 4.93 6.27
N ILE A 6 -5.90 4.41 6.32
CA ILE A 6 -5.15 4.04 5.13
C ILE A 6 -4.55 2.65 5.30
N ALA A 7 -4.43 1.93 4.19
CA ALA A 7 -3.76 0.63 4.15
C ALA A 7 -2.84 0.59 2.94
N GLN A 8 -1.84 -0.27 2.99
CA GLN A 8 -0.92 -0.44 1.87
C GLN A 8 -1.24 -1.75 1.15
N ILE A 9 -1.42 -1.67 -0.15
CA ILE A 9 -1.64 -2.85 -1.00
C ILE A 9 -0.33 -3.14 -1.74
N GLY A 10 0.27 -4.28 -1.43
CA GLY A 10 1.47 -4.72 -2.11
C GLY A 10 2.75 -4.33 -1.40
N THR A 11 3.78 -5.09 -1.70
CA THR A 11 5.10 -4.94 -1.08
C THR A 11 6.24 -5.06 -2.10
N GLY A 12 5.89 -5.23 -3.36
CA GLY A 12 6.88 -5.55 -4.39
C GLY A 12 7.52 -4.37 -5.07
N HIS A 13 7.02 -3.16 -4.84
CA HIS A 13 7.63 -1.98 -5.42
C HIS A 13 8.89 -1.59 -4.65
N ASP A 14 9.85 -1.00 -5.35
CA ASP A 14 11.13 -0.61 -4.73
C ASP A 14 10.95 0.31 -3.53
N HIS A 15 9.91 1.13 -3.55
CA HIS A 15 9.66 2.11 -2.50
C HIS A 15 8.65 1.66 -1.46
N ALA A 16 8.20 0.40 -1.53
CA ALA A 16 7.16 -0.07 -0.62
C ALA A 16 7.57 0.04 0.85
N ALA A 17 8.81 -0.30 1.16
CA ALA A 17 9.28 -0.22 2.53
C ALA A 17 9.34 1.22 3.03
N ASP A 18 9.73 2.14 2.17
CA ASP A 18 9.76 3.57 2.53
C ASP A 18 8.36 4.09 2.79
N THR A 19 7.41 3.66 1.96
CA THR A 19 6.03 4.08 2.10
C THR A 19 5.45 3.60 3.43
N ILE A 20 5.64 2.33 3.77
CA ILE A 20 5.08 1.82 5.02
C ILE A 20 5.71 2.52 6.23
N GLN A 21 6.99 2.85 6.17
CA GLN A 21 7.64 3.58 7.24
C GLN A 21 7.06 4.98 7.39
N THR A 22 6.80 5.65 6.28
CA THR A 22 6.16 6.97 6.30
C THR A 22 4.77 6.88 6.90
N LEU A 23 3.99 5.87 6.51
CA LEU A 23 2.65 5.70 7.05
C LEU A 23 2.67 5.42 8.54
N LYS A 24 3.65 4.66 9.02
CA LYS A 24 3.82 4.42 10.45
C LYS A 24 4.13 5.71 11.22
N LEU A 25 4.95 6.58 10.64
CA LEU A 25 5.26 7.86 11.27
C LEU A 25 4.03 8.76 11.31
N LEU A 26 3.25 8.77 10.25
CA LEU A 26 2.02 9.57 10.20
C LEU A 26 0.95 9.03 11.14
N ASP A 27 0.92 7.73 11.34
CA ASP A 27 0.05 7.11 12.33
C ASP A 27 0.46 7.57 13.73
N LYS A 28 1.74 7.50 14.03
CA LYS A 28 2.24 7.93 15.33
C LYS A 28 1.98 9.42 15.57
N ALA A 29 2.02 10.21 14.50
CA ALA A 29 1.74 11.65 14.59
C ALA A 29 0.25 11.96 14.73
N GLY A 30 -0.62 10.97 14.58
CA GLY A 30 -2.06 11.16 14.71
C GLY A 30 -2.75 11.68 13.48
N ILE A 31 -2.04 11.70 12.34
CA ILE A 31 -2.60 12.18 11.06
C ILE A 31 -3.35 11.07 10.35
N TYR A 32 -2.74 9.88 10.30
CA TYR A 32 -3.34 8.70 9.69
C TYR A 32 -3.57 7.63 10.74
N GLU A 33 -4.48 6.71 10.40
CA GLU A 33 -4.58 5.44 11.10
C GLU A 33 -4.18 4.37 10.09
N LEU A 34 -3.03 3.75 10.30
CA LEU A 34 -2.55 2.70 9.41
C LEU A 34 -3.25 1.39 9.78
N VAL A 35 -4.16 0.97 8.91
CA VAL A 35 -5.00 -0.20 9.16
C VAL A 35 -4.23 -1.51 8.98
N GLY A 36 -3.39 -1.57 7.96
CA GLY A 36 -2.64 -2.79 7.67
C GLY A 36 -2.03 -2.75 6.29
N TYR A 37 -1.50 -3.89 5.86
CA TYR A 37 -0.92 -4.03 4.54
C TYR A 37 -1.22 -5.43 4.01
N CYS A 38 -1.07 -5.62 2.70
CA CYS A 38 -1.18 -6.96 2.14
C CYS A 38 -0.05 -7.25 1.16
N ILE A 39 0.27 -8.54 1.05
CA ILE A 39 1.20 -9.05 0.05
C ILE A 39 0.32 -9.64 -1.05
N VAL A 40 0.55 -9.24 -2.29
CA VAL A 40 -0.28 -9.71 -3.39
C VAL A 40 0.49 -10.73 -4.22
N PRO A 41 -0.22 -11.65 -4.91
CA PRO A 41 0.45 -12.69 -5.69
C PRO A 41 1.40 -12.15 -6.75
N GLU A 42 1.06 -11.02 -7.35
CA GLU A 42 1.87 -10.43 -8.40
C GLU A 42 3.26 -10.00 -7.92
N ASP A 43 3.42 -9.83 -6.63
CA ASP A 43 4.72 -9.45 -6.07
C ASP A 43 5.66 -10.65 -5.98
N ASN A 44 5.16 -11.87 -6.21
CA ASN A 44 5.95 -13.09 -6.25
C ASN A 44 6.80 -13.30 -4.98
N GLY A 45 6.30 -12.82 -3.85
CA GLY A 45 7.07 -12.95 -2.62
C GLY A 45 8.30 -12.06 -2.55
N ASN A 46 8.36 -11.03 -3.36
CA ASN A 46 9.53 -10.16 -3.39
C ASN A 46 9.96 -9.67 -2.02
N LEU A 47 9.01 -9.40 -1.16
CA LEU A 47 9.37 -9.03 0.21
C LEU A 47 10.20 -10.11 0.88
N LEU A 48 9.86 -11.38 0.63
CA LEU A 48 10.55 -12.50 1.26
C LEU A 48 11.85 -12.86 0.56
N GLU A 49 11.88 -12.72 -0.77
CA GLU A 49 13.05 -13.12 -1.54
C GLU A 49 14.16 -12.10 -1.55
N PHE A 50 13.79 -10.85 -1.73
CA PHE A 50 14.77 -9.79 -1.90
C PHE A 50 14.89 -8.89 -0.70
N SER A 51 14.00 -9.01 0.23
CA SER A 51 14.09 -8.15 1.36
C SER A 51 14.95 -8.82 2.39
N TYR A 52 16.05 -8.29 2.55
CA TYR A 52 16.81 -8.61 3.71
C TYR A 52 16.04 -8.13 4.93
N GLU A 53 16.63 -8.44 6.06
CA GLU A 53 16.05 -8.19 7.38
C GLU A 53 15.50 -6.79 7.54
N GLY A 54 16.17 -5.80 6.95
CA GLY A 54 15.74 -4.42 7.10
C GLY A 54 14.36 -4.15 6.52
N LYS A 55 14.07 -4.71 5.35
CA LYS A 55 12.75 -4.50 4.72
C LYS A 55 11.65 -5.18 5.50
N LYS A 56 11.89 -6.38 6.01
CA LYS A 56 10.90 -7.07 6.82
C LYS A 56 10.58 -6.29 8.08
N LYS A 57 11.58 -5.67 8.69
CA LYS A 57 11.40 -4.90 9.90
C LYS A 57 10.49 -3.71 9.71
N CYS A 58 10.42 -3.17 8.50
CA CYS A 58 9.53 -2.05 8.21
C CYS A 58 8.07 -2.40 8.46
N TYR A 59 7.71 -3.66 8.33
CA TYR A 59 6.33 -4.13 8.51
C TYR A 59 6.05 -4.63 9.92
N THR A 60 7.01 -4.56 10.82
CA THR A 60 6.81 -4.99 12.21
C THR A 60 5.72 -4.16 12.86
N ASN A 61 4.81 -4.84 13.55
CA ASN A 61 3.67 -4.23 14.22
C ASN A 61 2.63 -3.62 13.28
N VAL A 62 2.70 -3.96 11.99
CA VAL A 62 1.66 -3.60 11.03
C VAL A 62 0.87 -4.88 10.73
N LYS A 63 -0.45 -4.80 10.80
CA LYS A 63 -1.30 -5.97 10.58
C LYS A 63 -1.24 -6.40 9.13
N GLN A 64 -0.94 -7.67 8.90
CA GLN A 64 -1.01 -8.24 7.57
C GLN A 64 -2.45 -8.69 7.28
N MET A 65 -2.95 -8.28 6.13
CA MET A 65 -4.32 -8.56 5.70
C MET A 65 -4.28 -9.09 4.27
N ASN A 66 -5.39 -9.63 3.79
CA ASN A 66 -5.49 -9.89 2.36
C ASN A 66 -6.18 -8.71 1.66
N VAL A 67 -6.12 -8.69 0.32
CA VAL A 67 -6.63 -7.54 -0.41
C VAL A 67 -8.14 -7.34 -0.20
N GLU A 68 -8.89 -8.44 -0.10
CA GLU A 68 -10.32 -8.32 0.13
C GLU A 68 -10.64 -7.73 1.49
N GLU A 69 -9.89 -8.11 2.51
CA GLU A 69 -10.07 -7.54 3.83
C GLU A 69 -9.81 -6.04 3.83
N ILE A 70 -8.79 -5.61 3.10
CA ILE A 70 -8.48 -4.18 2.98
C ILE A 70 -9.59 -3.45 2.25
N LEU A 71 -9.97 -3.94 1.08
CA LEU A 71 -10.95 -3.24 0.25
C LEU A 71 -12.33 -3.17 0.90
N ASN A 72 -12.65 -4.10 1.78
CA ASN A 72 -13.93 -4.12 2.47
C ASN A 72 -13.84 -3.61 3.91
N TYR A 73 -12.71 -3.07 4.30
CA TYR A 73 -12.53 -2.55 5.66
C TYR A 73 -13.44 -1.35 5.89
N LYS A 74 -14.28 -1.46 6.90
CA LYS A 74 -15.26 -0.42 7.19
C LYS A 74 -14.56 0.87 7.60
N GLY A 75 -14.87 1.94 6.89
CA GLY A 75 -14.31 3.25 7.20
C GLY A 75 -12.96 3.52 6.57
N LEU A 76 -12.47 2.62 5.73
CA LEU A 76 -11.21 2.87 5.03
C LEU A 76 -11.38 4.05 4.09
N ASP A 77 -10.42 4.97 4.11
CA ASP A 77 -10.47 6.19 3.30
C ASP A 77 -9.55 6.11 2.09
N ALA A 78 -8.41 5.44 2.22
CA ALA A 78 -7.38 5.49 1.19
C ALA A 78 -6.54 4.24 1.20
N VAL A 79 -5.88 3.99 0.07
CA VAL A 79 -4.87 2.93 -0.03
C VAL A 79 -3.62 3.50 -0.70
N ALA A 80 -2.47 3.01 -0.26
CA ALA A 80 -1.20 3.23 -0.94
C ALA A 80 -0.88 1.94 -1.69
N ILE A 81 -0.71 2.04 -3.00
CA ILE A 81 -0.49 0.84 -3.82
C ILE A 81 0.98 0.72 -4.17
N GLU A 82 1.60 -0.32 -3.65
CA GLU A 82 3.04 -0.53 -3.74
C GLU A 82 3.38 -1.91 -4.30
N THR A 83 2.55 -2.39 -5.22
CA THR A 83 2.84 -3.64 -5.92
C THR A 83 3.91 -3.40 -6.97
N GLU A 84 4.42 -4.48 -7.55
CA GLU A 84 5.30 -4.30 -8.69
C GLU A 84 4.54 -3.61 -9.83
N ASP A 85 5.29 -2.98 -10.74
CA ASP A 85 4.72 -2.08 -11.74
C ASP A 85 3.58 -2.67 -12.56
N ARG A 86 3.68 -3.95 -12.90
CA ARG A 86 2.66 -4.59 -13.74
C ARG A 86 1.30 -4.69 -13.08
N ALA A 87 1.27 -4.70 -11.77
CA ALA A 87 0.03 -4.89 -11.03
C ALA A 87 -0.56 -3.58 -10.49
N LEU A 88 0.15 -2.47 -10.59
CA LEU A 88 -0.31 -1.21 -10.02
C LEU A 88 -1.69 -0.82 -10.50
N THR A 89 -1.89 -0.84 -11.82
CA THR A 89 -3.16 -0.42 -12.40
C THR A 89 -4.31 -1.31 -11.97
N LYS A 90 -4.08 -2.62 -11.91
CA LYS A 90 -5.11 -3.56 -11.49
C LYS A 90 -5.66 -3.20 -10.12
N TYR A 91 -4.78 -2.99 -9.15
CA TYR A 91 -5.22 -2.72 -7.79
C TYR A 91 -5.76 -1.30 -7.65
N ALA A 92 -5.26 -0.36 -8.45
CA ALA A 92 -5.82 0.98 -8.49
C ALA A 92 -7.27 0.96 -8.94
N ILE A 93 -7.60 0.18 -9.96
CA ILE A 93 -8.97 0.05 -10.44
C ILE A 93 -9.85 -0.56 -9.35
N MET A 94 -9.39 -1.61 -8.70
CA MET A 94 -10.15 -2.25 -7.63
C MET A 94 -10.45 -1.27 -6.50
N ALA A 95 -9.47 -0.46 -6.11
CA ALA A 95 -9.67 0.52 -5.06
C ALA A 95 -10.61 1.64 -5.50
N ALA A 96 -10.48 2.09 -6.75
CA ALA A 96 -11.35 3.12 -7.27
C ALA A 96 -12.80 2.68 -7.28
N GLU A 97 -13.05 1.41 -7.59
CA GLU A 97 -14.40 0.85 -7.59
C GLU A 97 -15.03 0.86 -6.19
N LYS A 98 -14.21 0.88 -5.16
CA LYS A 98 -14.67 0.98 -3.77
C LYS A 98 -14.74 2.42 -3.30
N GLY A 99 -14.45 3.39 -4.15
CA GLY A 99 -14.51 4.80 -3.78
C GLY A 99 -13.36 5.27 -2.91
N LEU A 100 -12.25 4.54 -2.91
CA LEU A 100 -11.10 4.89 -2.07
C LEU A 100 -10.19 5.88 -2.76
N HIS A 101 -9.57 6.75 -1.98
CA HIS A 101 -8.48 7.58 -2.48
C HIS A 101 -7.25 6.70 -2.69
N ILE A 102 -6.50 6.99 -3.74
CA ILE A 102 -5.39 6.13 -4.13
C ILE A 102 -4.11 6.93 -4.20
N GLN A 103 -3.08 6.39 -3.54
CA GLN A 103 -1.72 6.88 -3.68
C GLN A 103 -0.92 5.77 -4.34
N MET A 104 -0.32 6.07 -5.50
CA MET A 104 0.53 5.11 -6.20
C MET A 104 1.92 5.67 -6.32
N ASP A 105 2.89 4.78 -6.22
CA ASP A 105 4.26 5.18 -6.44
C ASP A 105 4.58 5.19 -7.94
N LYS A 106 5.65 5.86 -8.30
CA LYS A 106 6.11 5.86 -9.68
C LYS A 106 6.70 4.53 -10.06
N PRO A 107 6.56 4.12 -11.30
CA PRO A 107 5.80 4.82 -12.33
C PRO A 107 4.39 4.28 -12.41
N GLY A 108 3.54 4.66 -11.53
CA GLY A 108 2.16 4.22 -11.49
C GLY A 108 1.51 4.14 -12.85
N GLY A 109 1.93 5.02 -13.74
CA GLY A 109 1.70 4.87 -15.17
C GLY A 109 3.05 4.71 -15.82
N ILE A 110 3.06 4.23 -17.06
CA ILE A 110 4.30 4.05 -17.78
C ILE A 110 4.85 5.38 -18.30
N ASP A 111 3.95 6.31 -18.55
CA ASP A 111 4.35 7.64 -18.99
C ASP A 111 3.57 8.69 -18.25
N ASP A 112 4.02 9.95 -18.40
CA ASP A 112 3.46 11.05 -17.64
C ASP A 112 2.01 11.34 -17.97
N ALA A 113 1.54 10.97 -19.14
CA ALA A 113 0.16 11.20 -19.52
C ALA A 113 -0.81 10.42 -18.66
N GLU A 114 -0.39 9.32 -18.09
CA GLU A 114 -1.25 8.52 -17.24
C GLU A 114 -1.47 9.12 -15.86
N TYR A 115 -0.64 10.08 -15.49
CA TYR A 115 -0.79 10.77 -14.22
C TYR A 115 -1.68 11.99 -14.31
N ASP A 116 -1.87 12.47 -15.50
CA ASP A 116 -2.67 13.66 -15.71
C ASP A 116 -4.14 13.29 -15.89
#